data_fe61b17c386def5aa0ee094744bd05dc
#
_entry.id   fe61b17c386def5aa0ee094744bd05dc
#
_cell.length_a   1.000
_cell.length_b   1.000
_cell.length_c   1.000
_cell.angle_alpha   90.00
_cell.angle_beta   90.00
_cell.angle_gamma   90.00
#
_symmetry.space_group_name_H-M   'P 1'
#
loop_
_entity.id
_entity.type
_entity.pdbx_description
1 polymer ?
#
loop_
_entity_poly.entity_id
_entity_poly.type
_entity_poly.pdbx_seq_one_letter_code
_entity_poly.pdbx_strand_id
1 'polypeptide(L)'
;MANYDVNSMYEAAIKLAKSVDLKGLEADEAGKYLNAVAYGAKDFGKDFKELLENGLSAAVSETGLNCAKTGDVENFLAGNAAYMAASLTGEEKYTDLACAIAKTLDEVKKSDKGYFLNSNGKECLCVTFKAFSFYMNYETKNGGKERYNDIIAQYKAIFSNMLGDTVLDLKNGNEKELKPLVYFAAALVDTLELMDQALYEIWAKLREFYKETIKAILNSARFTLGKNKEYDLIFAYAIFKGCRMNLIHTEKYECEAASLFDLVNENLESLMDASANVKSAYILAATESIKNREYQDYGRLKGGVLWS
;
A
#
# COMPACT_ATOMS: atom_id res chain seq x y z
N MET A 1 -5.19 -0.55 23.43
CA MET A 1 -5.78 0.18 22.29
C MET A 1 -6.64 1.29 22.81
N ALA A 2 -6.37 2.53 22.45
CA ALA A 2 -7.32 3.60 22.65
C ALA A 2 -8.62 3.21 21.92
N ASN A 3 -9.74 3.36 22.59
CA ASN A 3 -11.05 2.95 22.07
C ASN A 3 -11.56 4.07 21.14
N TYR A 4 -10.89 4.28 19.98
CA TYR A 4 -11.39 5.23 18.99
C TYR A 4 -12.69 4.71 18.42
N ASP A 5 -13.69 5.57 18.42
CA ASP A 5 -14.95 5.32 17.72
C ASP A 5 -14.68 5.18 16.22
N VAL A 6 -15.17 4.10 15.63
CA VAL A 6 -15.03 3.81 14.18
C VAL A 6 -15.60 4.96 13.34
N ASN A 7 -16.69 5.57 13.78
CA ASN A 7 -17.29 6.71 13.08
C ASN A 7 -16.38 7.94 13.07
N SER A 8 -15.71 8.22 14.20
CA SER A 8 -14.73 9.32 14.28
C SER A 8 -13.54 9.11 13.35
N MET A 9 -13.05 7.88 13.24
CA MET A 9 -11.97 7.54 12.29
C MET A 9 -12.42 7.68 10.84
N TYR A 10 -13.64 7.25 10.53
CA TYR A 10 -14.23 7.41 9.22
C TYR A 10 -14.39 8.89 8.84
N GLU A 11 -14.99 9.70 9.74
CA GLU A 11 -15.15 11.15 9.53
C GLU A 11 -13.81 11.86 9.32
N ALA A 12 -12.78 11.47 10.09
CA ALA A 12 -11.44 12.00 9.92
C ALA A 12 -10.86 11.62 8.55
N ALA A 13 -10.97 10.37 8.16
CA ALA A 13 -10.46 9.88 6.87
C ALA A 13 -11.14 10.61 5.69
N ILE A 14 -12.49 10.77 5.72
CA ILE A 14 -13.22 11.48 4.66
C ILE A 14 -12.87 12.96 4.62
N LYS A 15 -12.73 13.62 5.79
CA LYS A 15 -12.34 15.03 5.87
C LYS A 15 -10.95 15.25 5.28
N LEU A 16 -9.99 14.39 5.61
CA LEU A 16 -8.64 14.44 5.06
C LEU A 16 -8.64 14.17 3.55
N ALA A 17 -9.38 13.17 3.08
CA ALA A 17 -9.51 12.89 1.65
C ALA A 17 -10.08 14.10 0.88
N LYS A 18 -11.15 14.70 1.37
CA LYS A 18 -11.75 15.91 0.76
C LYS A 18 -10.83 17.14 0.77
N SER A 19 -9.83 17.19 1.64
CA SER A 19 -8.87 18.30 1.73
C SER A 19 -7.69 18.21 0.77
N VAL A 20 -7.57 17.13 0.00
CA VAL A 20 -6.49 16.98 -1.00
C VAL A 20 -6.94 17.60 -2.32
N ASP A 21 -6.17 18.59 -2.79
CA ASP A 21 -6.30 19.11 -4.15
C ASP A 21 -5.34 18.33 -5.07
N LEU A 22 -5.89 17.63 -6.04
CA LEU A 22 -5.11 16.87 -7.03
C LEU A 22 -4.36 17.76 -8.01
N LYS A 23 -4.80 19.03 -8.16
CA LYS A 23 -4.12 19.98 -9.04
C LYS A 23 -2.74 20.32 -8.49
N GLY A 24 -1.74 20.07 -9.28
CA GLY A 24 -0.35 20.37 -8.91
C GLY A 24 0.34 19.28 -8.09
N LEU A 25 -0.31 18.14 -7.83
CA LEU A 25 0.39 16.99 -7.27
C LEU A 25 1.27 16.32 -8.32
N GLU A 26 2.44 15.86 -7.88
CA GLU A 26 3.26 14.96 -8.68
C GLU A 26 2.54 13.61 -8.88
N ALA A 27 2.86 12.90 -9.97
CA ALA A 27 2.21 11.63 -10.31
C ALA A 27 2.28 10.58 -9.19
N ASP A 28 3.40 10.52 -8.44
CA ASP A 28 3.57 9.67 -7.28
C ASP A 28 2.56 9.98 -6.16
N GLU A 29 2.40 11.26 -5.83
CA GLU A 29 1.48 11.69 -4.77
C GLU A 29 0.03 11.47 -5.17
N ALA A 30 -0.32 11.80 -6.42
CA ALA A 30 -1.65 11.57 -6.97
C ALA A 30 -1.98 10.07 -7.00
N GLY A 31 -1.05 9.23 -7.43
CA GLY A 31 -1.20 7.78 -7.45
C GLY A 31 -1.42 7.19 -6.06
N LYS A 32 -0.64 7.61 -5.06
CA LYS A 32 -0.81 7.19 -3.65
C LYS A 32 -2.16 7.62 -3.09
N TYR A 33 -2.57 8.85 -3.37
CA TYR A 33 -3.88 9.35 -2.93
C TYR A 33 -5.03 8.56 -3.55
N LEU A 34 -5.02 8.35 -4.87
CA LEU A 34 -6.05 7.59 -5.56
C LEU A 34 -6.11 6.14 -5.05
N ASN A 35 -4.96 5.51 -4.82
CA ASN A 35 -4.90 4.17 -4.25
C ASN A 35 -5.48 4.11 -2.84
N ALA A 36 -5.19 5.10 -1.99
CA ALA A 36 -5.72 5.18 -0.63
C ALA A 36 -7.24 5.40 -0.62
N VAL A 37 -7.74 6.33 -1.45
CA VAL A 37 -9.19 6.58 -1.60
C VAL A 37 -9.90 5.35 -2.15
N ALA A 38 -9.32 4.68 -3.16
CA ALA A 38 -9.85 3.43 -3.70
C ALA A 38 -9.94 2.33 -2.65
N TYR A 39 -8.92 2.22 -1.81
CA TYR A 39 -8.88 1.27 -0.72
C TYR A 39 -10.00 1.52 0.30
N GLY A 40 -10.20 2.78 0.69
CA GLY A 40 -11.30 3.19 1.58
C GLY A 40 -12.68 3.10 0.95
N ALA A 41 -12.79 3.28 -0.37
CA ALA A 41 -14.08 3.30 -1.07
C ALA A 41 -14.86 1.98 -0.98
N LYS A 42 -14.15 0.87 -0.84
CA LYS A 42 -14.77 -0.45 -0.67
C LYS A 42 -15.52 -0.56 0.66
N ASP A 43 -14.97 0.01 1.71
CA ASP A 43 -15.44 -0.19 3.09
C ASP A 43 -16.19 1.03 3.64
N PHE A 44 -15.86 2.25 3.19
CA PHE A 44 -16.42 3.51 3.71
C PHE A 44 -17.55 4.12 2.86
N GLY A 45 -17.94 3.48 1.76
CA GLY A 45 -19.17 3.78 1.05
C GLY A 45 -19.12 4.98 0.12
N LYS A 46 -20.27 5.69 0.01
CA LYS A 46 -20.56 6.63 -1.08
C LYS A 46 -19.57 7.79 -1.22
N ASP A 47 -19.18 8.41 -0.11
CA ASP A 47 -18.28 9.58 -0.17
C ASP A 47 -16.93 9.26 -0.77
N PHE A 48 -16.35 8.13 -0.38
CA PHE A 48 -15.08 7.67 -0.97
C PHE A 48 -15.22 7.23 -2.43
N LYS A 49 -16.37 6.65 -2.79
CA LYS A 49 -16.66 6.30 -4.19
C LYS A 49 -16.68 7.55 -5.07
N GLU A 50 -17.40 8.60 -4.67
CA GLU A 50 -17.45 9.87 -5.40
C GLU A 50 -16.07 10.52 -5.53
N LEU A 51 -15.27 10.51 -4.45
CA LEU A 51 -13.89 11.01 -4.48
C LEU A 51 -13.01 10.21 -5.43
N LEU A 52 -13.17 8.89 -5.49
CA LEU A 52 -12.42 8.02 -6.38
C LEU A 52 -12.76 8.31 -7.86
N GLU A 53 -14.05 8.39 -8.19
CA GLU A 53 -14.51 8.65 -9.56
C GLU A 53 -14.05 10.03 -10.04
N ASN A 54 -14.23 11.06 -9.21
CA ASN A 54 -13.79 12.42 -9.51
C ASN A 54 -12.26 12.50 -9.61
N GLY A 55 -11.56 11.84 -8.69
CA GLY A 55 -10.10 11.82 -8.66
C GLY A 55 -9.48 11.13 -9.86
N LEU A 56 -10.03 9.99 -10.29
CA LEU A 56 -9.56 9.31 -11.51
C LEU A 56 -9.82 10.16 -12.76
N SER A 57 -10.99 10.81 -12.85
CA SER A 57 -11.31 11.68 -13.99
C SER A 57 -10.36 12.88 -14.06
N ALA A 58 -10.07 13.52 -12.92
CA ALA A 58 -9.12 14.63 -12.84
C ALA A 58 -7.68 14.18 -13.12
N ALA A 59 -7.25 13.07 -12.54
CA ALA A 59 -5.90 12.54 -12.73
C ALA A 59 -5.60 12.16 -14.19
N VAL A 60 -6.59 11.62 -14.90
CA VAL A 60 -6.44 11.30 -16.33
C VAL A 60 -6.36 12.56 -17.20
N SER A 61 -7.11 13.62 -16.82
CA SER A 61 -7.21 14.83 -17.64
C SER A 61 -6.19 15.92 -17.31
N GLU A 62 -5.84 16.11 -16.04
CA GLU A 62 -5.12 17.30 -15.57
C GLU A 62 -3.70 17.03 -15.04
N THR A 63 -3.45 15.92 -14.35
CA THR A 63 -2.12 15.64 -13.77
C THR A 63 -1.17 14.94 -14.72
N GLY A 64 -1.67 14.63 -15.94
CA GLY A 64 -0.87 13.85 -16.88
C GLY A 64 -0.41 12.53 -16.22
N LEU A 65 -1.27 11.89 -15.43
CA LEU A 65 -1.29 10.43 -15.37
C LEU A 65 -1.48 9.99 -16.81
N ASN A 66 -0.50 10.42 -17.57
CA ASN A 66 -0.41 10.14 -18.97
C ASN A 66 -0.04 8.67 -19.00
N CYS A 67 -1.05 7.81 -19.05
CA CYS A 67 -0.90 6.38 -19.27
C CYS A 67 0.03 6.09 -20.48
N ALA A 68 0.34 7.14 -21.25
CA ALA A 68 1.26 7.15 -22.36
C ALA A 68 2.72 7.48 -21.98
N LYS A 69 3.05 7.82 -20.73
CA LYS A 69 4.46 7.89 -20.31
C LYS A 69 4.93 6.49 -20.02
N THR A 70 5.44 5.87 -21.04
CA THR A 70 6.05 4.56 -21.06
C THR A 70 7.10 4.41 -19.95
N GLY A 71 7.00 3.32 -19.19
CA GLY A 71 8.01 2.93 -18.20
C GLY A 71 8.07 3.78 -16.93
N ASP A 72 7.03 4.58 -16.64
CA ASP A 72 6.96 5.35 -15.41
C ASP A 72 6.21 4.60 -14.31
N VAL A 73 6.95 4.07 -13.33
CA VAL A 73 6.40 3.32 -12.20
C VAL A 73 5.45 4.15 -11.32
N GLU A 74 5.51 5.47 -11.42
CA GLU A 74 4.69 6.38 -10.61
C GLU A 74 3.19 6.28 -10.96
N ASN A 75 2.85 5.80 -12.15
CA ASN A 75 1.46 5.69 -12.62
C ASN A 75 0.74 4.40 -12.19
N PHE A 76 1.46 3.39 -11.71
CA PHE A 76 0.86 2.07 -11.49
C PHE A 76 -0.11 2.00 -10.31
N LEU A 77 0.06 2.82 -9.28
CA LEU A 77 -0.91 2.88 -8.17
C LEU A 77 -2.30 3.35 -8.63
N ALA A 78 -2.37 4.23 -9.63
CA ALA A 78 -3.62 4.64 -10.26
C ALA A 78 -4.32 3.47 -10.97
N GLY A 79 -3.58 2.47 -11.43
CA GLY A 79 -4.14 1.24 -12.01
C GLY A 79 -4.91 0.41 -10.98
N ASN A 80 -4.42 0.30 -9.73
CA ASN A 80 -5.18 -0.33 -8.66
C ASN A 80 -6.47 0.46 -8.33
N ALA A 81 -6.38 1.78 -8.29
CA ALA A 81 -7.53 2.64 -8.09
C ALA A 81 -8.58 2.46 -9.21
N ALA A 82 -8.14 2.34 -10.46
CA ALA A 82 -9.02 2.08 -11.59
C ALA A 82 -9.71 0.70 -11.47
N TYR A 83 -9.00 -0.36 -11.10
CA TYR A 83 -9.61 -1.67 -10.84
C TYR A 83 -10.65 -1.63 -9.73
N MET A 84 -10.41 -0.85 -8.68
CA MET A 84 -11.40 -0.68 -7.61
C MET A 84 -12.62 0.09 -8.11
N ALA A 85 -12.44 1.16 -8.87
CA ALA A 85 -13.53 1.91 -9.48
C ALA A 85 -14.38 1.01 -10.39
N ALA A 86 -13.76 0.19 -11.23
CA ALA A 86 -14.45 -0.79 -12.07
C ALA A 86 -15.31 -1.76 -11.22
N SER A 87 -14.76 -2.26 -10.11
CA SER A 87 -15.46 -3.17 -9.21
C SER A 87 -16.67 -2.52 -8.50
N LEU A 88 -16.56 -1.23 -8.18
CA LEU A 88 -17.61 -0.49 -7.45
C LEU A 88 -18.71 0.07 -8.36
N THR A 89 -18.37 0.39 -9.60
CA THR A 89 -19.29 1.05 -10.54
C THR A 89 -19.85 0.11 -11.59
N GLY A 90 -19.12 -0.96 -11.93
CA GLY A 90 -19.39 -1.81 -13.08
C GLY A 90 -19.04 -1.17 -14.43
N GLU A 91 -18.40 0.01 -14.45
CA GLU A 91 -18.07 0.71 -15.70
C GLU A 91 -16.75 0.18 -16.30
N GLU A 92 -16.84 -0.32 -17.53
CA GLU A 92 -15.74 -0.93 -18.29
C GLU A 92 -14.57 0.04 -18.54
N LYS A 93 -14.85 1.34 -18.70
CA LYS A 93 -13.83 2.38 -18.90
C LYS A 93 -12.69 2.34 -17.86
N TYR A 94 -12.98 1.94 -16.63
CA TYR A 94 -11.97 1.84 -15.58
C TYR A 94 -11.11 0.57 -15.71
N THR A 95 -11.69 -0.52 -16.20
CA THR A 95 -10.90 -1.71 -16.58
C THR A 95 -10.00 -1.40 -17.75
N ASP A 96 -10.50 -0.70 -18.76
CA ASP A 96 -9.73 -0.27 -19.91
C ASP A 96 -8.56 0.64 -19.52
N LEU A 97 -8.79 1.56 -18.58
CA LEU A 97 -7.74 2.41 -18.02
C LEU A 97 -6.66 1.56 -17.33
N ALA A 98 -7.05 0.62 -16.46
CA ALA A 98 -6.10 -0.26 -15.79
C ALA A 98 -5.30 -1.11 -16.81
N CYS A 99 -5.95 -1.65 -17.82
CA CYS A 99 -5.30 -2.40 -18.90
C CYS A 99 -4.36 -1.52 -19.73
N ALA A 100 -4.72 -0.27 -19.99
CA ALA A 100 -3.84 0.68 -20.67
C ALA A 100 -2.58 0.98 -19.87
N ILE A 101 -2.70 1.18 -18.55
CA ILE A 101 -1.56 1.34 -17.65
C ILE A 101 -0.71 0.06 -17.65
N ALA A 102 -1.32 -1.13 -17.60
CA ALA A 102 -0.59 -2.40 -17.57
C ALA A 102 0.27 -2.65 -18.82
N LYS A 103 -0.12 -2.15 -19.98
CA LYS A 103 0.68 -2.25 -21.22
C LYS A 103 2.05 -1.59 -21.10
N THR A 104 2.20 -0.62 -20.20
CA THR A 104 3.48 0.06 -19.96
C THR A 104 4.42 -0.71 -19.02
N LEU A 105 3.97 -1.81 -18.38
CA LEU A 105 4.83 -2.64 -17.51
C LEU A 105 6.06 -3.20 -18.24
N ASP A 106 5.92 -3.54 -19.53
CA ASP A 106 7.02 -4.07 -20.34
C ASP A 106 8.10 -3.04 -20.68
N GLU A 107 7.78 -1.77 -20.52
CA GLU A 107 8.67 -0.66 -20.84
C GLU A 107 9.43 -0.15 -19.61
N VAL A 108 9.09 -0.67 -18.41
CA VAL A 108 9.81 -0.32 -17.17
C VAL A 108 11.22 -0.84 -17.24
N LYS A 109 12.18 0.06 -17.04
CA LYS A 109 13.60 -0.32 -16.98
C LYS A 109 13.85 -1.24 -15.78
N LYS A 110 14.61 -2.29 -16.05
CA LYS A 110 15.10 -3.21 -15.01
C LYS A 110 16.59 -3.00 -14.75
N SER A 111 17.01 -3.28 -13.53
CA SER A 111 18.42 -3.36 -13.16
C SER A 111 19.08 -4.59 -13.79
N ASP A 112 20.40 -4.65 -13.77
CA ASP A 112 21.17 -5.84 -14.19
C ASP A 112 20.81 -7.10 -13.37
N LYS A 113 20.19 -6.91 -12.20
CA LYS A 113 19.72 -7.98 -11.31
C LYS A 113 18.26 -8.39 -11.59
N GLY A 114 17.60 -7.74 -12.58
CA GLY A 114 16.30 -8.13 -13.12
C GLY A 114 15.07 -7.54 -12.42
N TYR A 115 15.19 -6.57 -11.53
CA TYR A 115 14.05 -5.88 -10.91
C TYR A 115 13.88 -4.45 -11.41
N PHE A 116 12.68 -3.92 -11.27
CA PHE A 116 12.30 -2.59 -11.74
C PHE A 116 13.13 -1.49 -11.07
N LEU A 117 13.52 -0.50 -11.88
CA LEU A 117 14.13 0.74 -11.44
C LEU A 117 13.06 1.83 -11.23
N ASN A 118 13.37 2.85 -10.43
CA ASN A 118 12.51 4.02 -10.33
C ASN A 118 12.59 4.90 -11.60
N SER A 119 11.76 5.93 -11.68
CA SER A 119 11.70 6.87 -12.82
C SER A 119 13.03 7.54 -13.14
N ASN A 120 13.93 7.63 -12.16
CA ASN A 120 15.29 8.18 -12.32
C ASN A 120 16.33 7.12 -12.70
N GLY A 121 15.92 5.89 -12.97
CA GLY A 121 16.81 4.78 -13.33
C GLY A 121 17.65 4.26 -12.15
N LYS A 122 17.20 4.45 -10.90
CA LYS A 122 17.90 4.00 -9.69
C LYS A 122 17.18 2.85 -9.02
N GLU A 123 17.96 1.99 -8.38
CA GLU A 123 17.45 0.94 -7.48
C GLU A 123 16.80 1.57 -6.24
N CYS A 124 15.57 1.18 -5.90
CA CYS A 124 14.84 1.66 -4.73
C CYS A 124 13.78 0.65 -4.31
N LEU A 125 13.75 0.28 -3.03
CA LEU A 125 12.67 -0.57 -2.47
C LEU A 125 11.27 0.05 -2.65
N CYS A 126 11.17 1.38 -2.70
CA CYS A 126 9.89 2.09 -2.89
C CYS A 126 9.17 1.73 -4.20
N VAL A 127 9.90 1.27 -5.23
CA VAL A 127 9.31 0.85 -6.52
C VAL A 127 8.33 -0.30 -6.35
N THR A 128 8.59 -1.19 -5.39
CA THR A 128 7.71 -2.33 -5.11
C THR A 128 6.31 -1.90 -4.71
N PHE A 129 6.18 -0.89 -3.86
CA PHE A 129 4.87 -0.35 -3.46
C PHE A 129 4.13 0.28 -4.64
N LYS A 130 4.84 0.98 -5.52
CA LYS A 130 4.26 1.65 -6.68
C LYS A 130 3.78 0.68 -7.76
N ALA A 131 4.54 -0.41 -7.99
CA ALA A 131 4.35 -1.24 -9.17
C ALA A 131 3.83 -2.66 -8.87
N PHE A 132 4.31 -3.33 -7.80
CA PHE A 132 4.16 -4.78 -7.70
C PHE A 132 2.76 -5.21 -7.29
N SER A 133 2.07 -4.45 -6.44
CA SER A 133 0.67 -4.71 -6.11
C SER A 133 -0.22 -4.58 -7.35
N PHE A 134 0.01 -3.55 -8.17
CA PHE A 134 -0.72 -3.39 -9.43
C PHE A 134 -0.38 -4.49 -10.44
N TYR A 135 0.90 -4.82 -10.60
CA TYR A 135 1.34 -5.88 -11.50
C TYR A 135 0.68 -7.23 -11.13
N MET A 136 0.66 -7.56 -9.82
CA MET A 136 -0.02 -8.75 -9.31
C MET A 136 -1.53 -8.71 -9.58
N ASN A 137 -2.18 -7.56 -9.34
CA ASN A 137 -3.61 -7.38 -9.56
C ASN A 137 -3.98 -7.57 -11.04
N TYR A 138 -3.20 -6.97 -11.95
CA TYR A 138 -3.39 -7.14 -13.39
C TYR A 138 -3.24 -8.60 -13.82
N GLU A 139 -2.17 -9.27 -13.41
CA GLU A 139 -1.94 -10.67 -13.77
C GLU A 139 -3.03 -11.61 -13.21
N THR A 140 -3.54 -11.31 -12.03
CA THR A 140 -4.64 -12.08 -11.42
C THR A 140 -5.95 -11.90 -12.19
N LYS A 141 -6.26 -10.68 -12.65
CA LYS A 141 -7.55 -10.36 -13.26
C LYS A 141 -7.56 -10.50 -14.79
N ASN A 142 -6.51 -10.07 -15.46
CA ASN A 142 -6.49 -9.91 -16.93
C ASN A 142 -5.28 -10.56 -17.61
N GLY A 143 -4.14 -10.67 -16.94
CA GLY A 143 -2.88 -11.16 -17.52
C GLY A 143 -2.75 -12.69 -17.59
N GLY A 144 -3.74 -13.44 -17.08
CA GLY A 144 -3.72 -14.91 -17.13
C GLY A 144 -2.70 -15.57 -16.19
N LYS A 145 -2.09 -14.81 -15.28
CA LYS A 145 -1.09 -15.27 -14.30
C LYS A 145 0.25 -15.70 -14.91
N GLU A 146 0.47 -15.38 -16.18
CA GLU A 146 1.69 -15.79 -16.90
C GLU A 146 2.97 -15.20 -16.29
N ARG A 147 2.87 -13.98 -15.74
CA ARG A 147 4.02 -13.24 -15.21
C ARG A 147 4.16 -13.31 -13.69
N TYR A 148 3.44 -14.18 -13.02
CA TYR A 148 3.63 -14.39 -11.58
C TYR A 148 5.08 -14.75 -11.25
N ASN A 149 5.73 -15.56 -12.09
CA ASN A 149 7.13 -15.93 -11.90
C ASN A 149 8.07 -14.73 -12.03
N ASP A 150 7.77 -13.76 -12.90
CA ASP A 150 8.58 -12.52 -13.01
C ASP A 150 8.45 -11.68 -11.73
N ILE A 151 7.22 -11.48 -11.24
CA ILE A 151 6.97 -10.74 -9.99
C ILE A 151 7.74 -11.35 -8.82
N ILE A 152 7.67 -12.68 -8.68
CA ILE A 152 8.36 -13.41 -7.61
C ILE A 152 9.88 -13.36 -7.78
N ALA A 153 10.39 -13.47 -9.00
CA ALA A 153 11.81 -13.34 -9.27
C ALA A 153 12.33 -11.95 -8.88
N GLN A 154 11.58 -10.90 -9.19
CA GLN A 154 11.91 -9.55 -8.79
C GLN A 154 11.92 -9.38 -7.27
N TYR A 155 10.89 -9.88 -6.55
CA TYR A 155 10.88 -9.84 -5.08
C TYR A 155 12.07 -10.59 -4.46
N LYS A 156 12.42 -11.78 -4.99
CA LYS A 156 13.58 -12.55 -4.54
C LYS A 156 14.88 -11.78 -4.76
N ALA A 157 15.04 -11.18 -5.93
CA ALA A 157 16.22 -10.41 -6.26
C ALA A 157 16.36 -9.15 -5.37
N ILE A 158 15.29 -8.43 -5.16
CA ILE A 158 15.26 -7.26 -4.26
C ILE A 158 15.58 -7.68 -2.83
N PHE A 159 14.93 -8.70 -2.31
CA PHE A 159 15.15 -9.21 -0.97
C PHE A 159 16.60 -9.59 -0.73
N SER A 160 17.20 -10.31 -1.69
CA SER A 160 18.57 -10.79 -1.58
C SER A 160 19.64 -9.69 -1.74
N ASN A 161 19.37 -8.66 -2.56
CA ASN A 161 20.39 -7.68 -2.93
C ASN A 161 20.25 -6.33 -2.21
N MET A 162 19.07 -5.97 -1.69
CA MET A 162 18.84 -4.64 -1.18
C MET A 162 18.42 -4.60 0.29
N LEU A 163 17.68 -5.60 0.78
CA LEU A 163 17.10 -5.52 2.12
C LEU A 163 18.17 -5.43 3.20
N GLY A 164 19.21 -6.27 3.11
CA GLY A 164 20.29 -6.34 4.10
C GLY A 164 21.04 -5.02 4.24
N ASP A 165 21.41 -4.42 3.14
CA ASP A 165 22.15 -3.15 3.10
C ASP A 165 21.27 -2.00 3.63
N THR A 166 20.01 -1.92 3.20
CA THR A 166 19.06 -0.91 3.66
C THR A 166 18.82 -1.00 5.18
N VAL A 167 18.69 -2.23 5.71
CA VAL A 167 18.57 -2.47 7.17
C VAL A 167 19.84 -2.07 7.91
N LEU A 168 21.01 -2.35 7.35
CA LEU A 168 22.29 -1.96 7.95
C LEU A 168 22.46 -0.45 7.99
N ASP A 169 22.12 0.24 6.91
CA ASP A 169 22.16 1.70 6.82
C ASP A 169 21.22 2.33 7.85
N LEU A 170 20.01 1.80 8.02
CA LEU A 170 19.09 2.26 9.06
C LEU A 170 19.65 2.04 10.47
N LYS A 171 20.29 0.90 10.76
CA LYS A 171 20.96 0.63 12.03
C LYS A 171 22.12 1.60 12.30
N ASN A 172 22.79 2.06 11.25
CA ASN A 172 23.87 3.05 11.32
C ASN A 172 23.36 4.50 11.47
N GLY A 173 22.05 4.69 11.64
CA GLY A 173 21.43 6.00 11.88
C GLY A 173 20.99 6.75 10.62
N ASN A 174 20.96 6.10 9.46
CA ASN A 174 20.40 6.67 8.25
C ASN A 174 18.86 6.55 8.27
N GLU A 175 18.19 7.50 8.91
CA GLU A 175 16.73 7.51 9.08
C GLU A 175 15.97 7.55 7.73
N LYS A 176 16.61 7.99 6.65
CA LYS A 176 15.99 8.02 5.32
C LYS A 176 15.68 6.61 4.78
N GLU A 177 16.40 5.61 5.28
CA GLU A 177 16.19 4.22 4.88
C GLU A 177 14.93 3.59 5.50
N LEU A 178 14.30 4.21 6.49
CA LEU A 178 13.03 3.75 7.02
C LEU A 178 11.92 3.81 5.96
N LYS A 179 11.87 4.87 5.16
CA LYS A 179 10.86 5.04 4.09
C LYS A 179 10.82 3.85 3.13
N PRO A 180 11.92 3.47 2.45
CA PRO A 180 11.88 2.33 1.53
C PRO A 180 11.49 1.02 2.19
N LEU A 181 11.90 0.78 3.45
CA LEU A 181 11.57 -0.45 4.17
C LEU A 181 10.08 -0.56 4.51
N VAL A 182 9.45 0.50 5.01
CA VAL A 182 8.01 0.47 5.35
C VAL A 182 7.16 0.35 4.10
N TYR A 183 7.53 0.99 3.00
CA TYR A 183 6.86 0.83 1.72
C TYR A 183 7.04 -0.57 1.12
N PHE A 184 8.20 -1.19 1.32
CA PHE A 184 8.42 -2.58 0.92
C PHE A 184 7.53 -3.57 1.69
N ALA A 185 7.37 -3.36 3.00
CA ALA A 185 6.43 -4.15 3.81
C ALA A 185 4.98 -4.00 3.33
N ALA A 186 4.55 -2.77 3.04
CA ALA A 186 3.23 -2.49 2.48
C ALA A 186 3.04 -3.14 1.10
N ALA A 187 4.04 -3.07 0.22
CA ALA A 187 4.01 -3.73 -1.09
C ALA A 187 3.81 -5.24 -0.98
N LEU A 188 4.53 -5.89 -0.06
CA LEU A 188 4.43 -7.34 0.15
C LEU A 188 3.03 -7.75 0.60
N VAL A 189 2.45 -7.04 1.59
CA VAL A 189 1.11 -7.40 2.09
C VAL A 189 0.02 -7.10 1.06
N ASP A 190 0.15 -6.03 0.26
CA ASP A 190 -0.78 -5.72 -0.82
C ASP A 190 -0.71 -6.77 -1.93
N THR A 191 0.50 -7.17 -2.32
CA THR A 191 0.69 -8.24 -3.31
C THR A 191 0.10 -9.56 -2.85
N LEU A 192 0.29 -9.92 -1.56
CA LEU A 192 -0.28 -11.13 -0.97
C LEU A 192 -1.82 -11.13 -0.95
N GLU A 193 -2.45 -9.97 -0.77
CA GLU A 193 -3.92 -9.86 -0.82
C GLU A 193 -4.47 -10.02 -2.24
N LEU A 194 -3.73 -9.56 -3.25
CA LEU A 194 -4.18 -9.48 -4.64
C LEU A 194 -3.86 -10.73 -5.46
N MET A 195 -2.94 -11.57 -5.00
CA MET A 195 -2.57 -12.78 -5.71
C MET A 195 -3.59 -13.91 -5.54
N ASP A 196 -3.60 -14.83 -6.50
CA ASP A 196 -4.39 -16.07 -6.40
C ASP A 196 -3.76 -17.01 -5.35
N GLN A 197 -4.51 -17.27 -4.30
CA GLN A 197 -4.06 -18.14 -3.20
C GLN A 197 -3.89 -19.62 -3.60
N ALA A 198 -4.38 -20.05 -4.77
CA ALA A 198 -4.12 -21.38 -5.29
C ALA A 198 -2.63 -21.64 -5.54
N LEU A 199 -1.81 -20.60 -5.67
CA LEU A 199 -0.36 -20.68 -5.82
C LEU A 199 0.36 -20.63 -4.47
N TYR A 200 0.07 -21.59 -3.62
CA TYR A 200 0.51 -21.62 -2.22
C TYR A 200 2.02 -21.46 -2.00
N GLU A 201 2.86 -22.10 -2.83
CA GLU A 201 4.32 -22.00 -2.67
C GLU A 201 4.84 -20.58 -2.86
N ILE A 202 4.27 -19.87 -3.83
CA ILE A 202 4.60 -18.47 -4.10
C ILE A 202 4.11 -17.60 -2.94
N TRP A 203 2.86 -17.81 -2.53
CA TRP A 203 2.26 -17.11 -1.41
C TRP A 203 3.07 -17.31 -0.12
N ALA A 204 3.45 -18.55 0.20
CA ALA A 204 4.24 -18.87 1.38
C ALA A 204 5.60 -18.15 1.38
N LYS A 205 6.25 -18.06 0.21
CA LYS A 205 7.55 -17.37 0.08
C LYS A 205 7.43 -15.86 0.26
N LEU A 206 6.42 -15.23 -0.32
CA LEU A 206 6.16 -13.80 -0.10
C LEU A 206 5.78 -13.49 1.35
N ARG A 207 5.00 -14.38 1.99
CA ARG A 207 4.68 -14.28 3.41
C ARG A 207 5.95 -14.35 4.29
N GLU A 208 6.90 -15.20 3.95
CA GLU A 208 8.19 -15.27 4.64
C GLU A 208 8.94 -13.93 4.52
N PHE A 209 9.08 -13.39 3.31
CA PHE A 209 9.70 -12.09 3.08
C PHE A 209 9.01 -10.97 3.87
N TYR A 210 7.68 -10.97 3.89
CA TYR A 210 6.92 -10.01 4.68
C TYR A 210 7.25 -10.11 6.18
N LYS A 211 7.23 -11.31 6.75
CA LYS A 211 7.57 -11.54 8.17
C LYS A 211 8.98 -11.07 8.52
N GLU A 212 9.95 -11.38 7.67
CA GLU A 212 11.33 -10.98 7.88
C GLU A 212 11.49 -9.46 7.77
N THR A 213 10.81 -8.81 6.83
CA THR A 213 10.82 -7.35 6.68
C THR A 213 10.23 -6.66 7.92
N ILE A 214 9.07 -7.09 8.42
CA ILE A 214 8.47 -6.53 9.66
C ILE A 214 9.44 -6.67 10.85
N LYS A 215 10.03 -7.84 11.04
CA LYS A 215 11.03 -8.06 12.10
C LYS A 215 12.27 -7.17 11.93
N ALA A 216 12.75 -7.03 10.70
CA ALA A 216 13.92 -6.21 10.42
C ALA A 216 13.67 -4.73 10.72
N ILE A 217 12.50 -4.19 10.37
CA ILE A 217 12.10 -2.82 10.69
C ILE A 217 12.04 -2.63 12.22
N LEU A 218 11.30 -3.45 12.94
CA LEU A 218 11.15 -3.33 14.40
C LEU A 218 12.49 -3.42 15.13
N ASN A 219 13.40 -4.27 14.67
CA ASN A 219 14.72 -4.43 15.30
C ASN A 219 15.70 -3.31 14.94
N SER A 220 15.52 -2.64 13.79
CA SER A 220 16.48 -1.65 13.27
C SER A 220 16.05 -0.23 13.53
N ALA A 221 14.72 0.04 13.46
CA ALA A 221 14.16 1.38 13.45
C ALA A 221 13.66 1.86 14.84
N ARG A 222 14.03 1.15 15.91
CA ARG A 222 13.51 1.42 17.26
C ARG A 222 13.53 2.88 17.71
N PHE A 223 14.53 3.66 17.26
CA PHE A 223 14.67 5.07 17.61
C PHE A 223 14.14 6.04 16.57
N THR A 224 13.71 5.53 15.39
CA THR A 224 13.19 6.31 14.26
C THR A 224 11.67 6.25 14.15
N LEU A 225 11.06 5.17 14.60
CA LEU A 225 9.59 5.05 14.68
C LEU A 225 9.03 6.08 15.66
N GLY A 226 7.88 6.66 15.32
CA GLY A 226 7.25 7.75 16.07
C GLY A 226 7.72 9.16 15.70
N LYS A 227 8.63 9.31 14.74
CA LYS A 227 9.17 10.62 14.33
C LYS A 227 8.61 11.14 13.00
N ASN A 228 8.18 10.26 12.12
CA ASN A 228 7.67 10.62 10.80
C ASN A 228 6.28 10.04 10.56
N LYS A 229 5.27 10.91 10.54
CA LYS A 229 3.87 10.53 10.41
C LYS A 229 3.59 9.66 9.19
N GLU A 230 4.19 9.94 8.03
CA GLU A 230 3.98 9.16 6.81
C GLU A 230 4.45 7.72 6.99
N TYR A 231 5.67 7.55 7.51
CA TYR A 231 6.29 6.22 7.64
C TYR A 231 5.63 5.40 8.75
N ASP A 232 5.28 6.04 9.85
CA ASP A 232 4.58 5.43 10.98
C ASP A 232 3.21 4.90 10.54
N LEU A 233 2.46 5.69 9.77
CA LEU A 233 1.14 5.31 9.25
C LEU A 233 1.22 4.20 8.19
N ILE A 234 2.19 4.24 7.27
CA ILE A 234 2.39 3.16 6.29
C ILE A 234 2.81 1.86 7.00
N PHE A 235 3.63 1.96 8.03
CA PHE A 235 4.03 0.78 8.79
C PHE A 235 2.88 0.21 9.61
N ALA A 236 2.08 1.07 10.26
CA ALA A 236 0.85 0.67 10.96
C ALA A 236 -0.14 -0.02 9.99
N TYR A 237 -0.36 0.56 8.79
CA TYR A 237 -1.15 -0.04 7.73
C TYR A 237 -0.68 -1.46 7.39
N ALA A 238 0.62 -1.60 7.12
CA ALA A 238 1.19 -2.90 6.75
C ALA A 238 0.97 -3.94 7.86
N ILE A 239 1.19 -3.58 9.13
CA ILE A 239 0.99 -4.49 10.27
C ILE A 239 -0.50 -4.84 10.46
N PHE A 240 -1.42 -3.85 10.49
CA PHE A 240 -2.85 -4.13 10.66
C PHE A 240 -3.37 -5.08 9.58
N LYS A 241 -2.99 -4.83 8.33
CA LYS A 241 -3.35 -5.70 7.19
C LYS A 241 -2.76 -7.11 7.34
N GLY A 242 -1.51 -7.21 7.76
CA GLY A 242 -0.88 -8.50 8.02
C GLY A 242 -1.51 -9.29 9.16
N CYS A 243 -1.97 -8.60 10.21
CA CYS A 243 -2.76 -9.20 11.30
C CYS A 243 -4.11 -9.70 10.81
N ARG A 244 -4.85 -8.86 10.07
CA ARG A 244 -6.15 -9.22 9.49
C ARG A 244 -6.06 -10.43 8.55
N MET A 245 -5.00 -10.51 7.77
CA MET A 245 -4.76 -11.61 6.84
C MET A 245 -4.11 -12.84 7.49
N ASN A 246 -3.90 -12.85 8.80
CA ASN A 246 -3.18 -13.92 9.52
C ASN A 246 -1.76 -14.22 8.97
N LEU A 247 -1.09 -13.21 8.41
CA LEU A 247 0.28 -13.35 7.93
C LEU A 247 1.27 -13.33 9.10
N ILE A 248 0.98 -12.54 10.14
CA ILE A 248 1.75 -12.39 11.38
C ILE A 248 0.84 -12.55 12.61
N HIS A 249 1.44 -12.79 13.77
CA HIS A 249 0.69 -12.98 15.01
C HIS A 249 0.10 -11.67 15.52
N THR A 250 -1.21 -11.54 15.52
CA THR A 250 -1.95 -10.36 15.99
C THR A 250 -1.56 -9.94 17.38
N GLU A 251 -1.58 -10.86 18.36
CA GLU A 251 -1.24 -10.59 19.76
C GLU A 251 0.15 -9.94 19.96
N LYS A 252 1.05 -10.21 19.04
CA LYS A 252 2.43 -9.71 19.11
C LYS A 252 2.62 -8.36 18.42
N TYR A 253 1.94 -8.12 17.30
CA TYR A 253 2.27 -7.00 16.42
C TYR A 253 1.21 -5.91 16.39
N GLU A 254 -0.05 -6.22 16.71
CA GLU A 254 -1.14 -5.25 16.66
C GLU A 254 -0.90 -4.04 17.59
N CYS A 255 -0.32 -4.27 18.77
CA CYS A 255 -0.01 -3.20 19.71
C CYS A 255 1.01 -2.19 19.16
N GLU A 256 1.97 -2.65 18.36
CA GLU A 256 2.96 -1.77 17.72
C GLU A 256 2.28 -0.87 16.69
N ALA A 257 1.42 -1.46 15.83
CA ALA A 257 0.65 -0.70 14.84
C ALA A 257 -0.29 0.30 15.51
N ALA A 258 -1.00 -0.11 16.57
CA ALA A 258 -1.89 0.75 17.31
C ALA A 258 -1.15 1.93 17.93
N SER A 259 0.01 1.70 18.54
CA SER A 259 0.82 2.76 19.15
C SER A 259 1.26 3.81 18.11
N LEU A 260 1.70 3.38 16.93
CA LEU A 260 2.10 4.29 15.85
C LEU A 260 0.91 5.07 15.28
N PHE A 261 -0.23 4.40 15.10
CA PHE A 261 -1.45 5.04 14.62
C PHE A 261 -1.99 6.06 15.63
N ASP A 262 -2.03 5.69 16.91
CA ASP A 262 -2.55 6.52 17.99
C ASP A 262 -1.76 7.84 18.14
N LEU A 263 -0.42 7.79 18.04
CA LEU A 263 0.44 8.99 18.04
C LEU A 263 0.03 10.03 16.98
N VAL A 264 -0.43 9.58 15.83
CA VAL A 264 -0.87 10.48 14.75
C VAL A 264 -2.34 10.86 14.92
N ASN A 265 -3.18 9.90 15.31
CA ASN A 265 -4.63 10.08 15.43
C ASN A 265 -5.03 11.02 16.59
N GLU A 266 -4.21 11.12 17.64
CA GLU A 266 -4.43 12.06 18.74
C GLU A 266 -4.35 13.54 18.32
N ASN A 267 -3.73 13.83 17.18
CA ASN A 267 -3.56 15.20 16.68
C ASN A 267 -4.04 15.34 15.22
N LEU A 268 -5.31 14.99 14.98
CA LEU A 268 -5.92 15.01 13.64
C LEU A 268 -5.94 16.41 12.99
N GLU A 269 -6.07 17.49 13.78
CA GLU A 269 -6.05 18.85 13.25
C GLU A 269 -4.75 19.15 12.51
N SER A 270 -3.63 18.65 13.04
CA SER A 270 -2.32 18.83 12.40
C SER A 270 -2.15 18.07 11.08
N LEU A 271 -3.11 17.22 10.72
CA LEU A 271 -3.10 16.49 9.44
C LEU A 271 -3.79 17.30 8.33
N MET A 272 -4.59 18.29 8.65
CA MET A 272 -5.25 19.10 7.62
C MET A 272 -4.26 19.83 6.73
N ASP A 273 -3.16 20.31 7.30
CA ASP A 273 -2.06 20.99 6.60
C ASP A 273 -0.93 20.05 6.16
N ALA A 274 -1.07 18.74 6.42
CA ALA A 274 -0.08 17.77 6.02
C ALA A 274 -0.09 17.52 4.50
N SER A 275 1.03 16.96 3.99
CA SER A 275 1.14 16.58 2.58
C SER A 275 0.12 15.52 2.17
N ALA A 276 -0.15 15.42 0.87
CA ALA A 276 -1.01 14.38 0.31
C ALA A 276 -0.53 12.97 0.69
N ASN A 277 0.78 12.74 0.77
CA ASN A 277 1.37 11.46 1.18
C ASN A 277 0.96 11.07 2.62
N VAL A 278 1.03 12.02 3.57
CA VAL A 278 0.63 11.76 4.97
C VAL A 278 -0.87 11.48 5.07
N LYS A 279 -1.70 12.26 4.35
CA LYS A 279 -3.16 12.05 4.31
C LYS A 279 -3.52 10.69 3.71
N SER A 280 -2.87 10.31 2.63
CA SER A 280 -3.03 8.99 1.99
C SER A 280 -2.64 7.85 2.93
N ALA A 281 -1.51 7.99 3.62
CA ALA A 281 -1.05 7.02 4.60
C ALA A 281 -2.05 6.88 5.77
N TYR A 282 -2.63 8.00 6.24
CA TYR A 282 -3.67 7.97 7.27
C TYR A 282 -4.91 7.21 6.80
N ILE A 283 -5.41 7.49 5.58
CA ILE A 283 -6.57 6.80 5.02
C ILE A 283 -6.34 5.29 4.97
N LEU A 284 -5.19 4.85 4.49
CA LEU A 284 -4.82 3.42 4.45
C LEU A 284 -4.79 2.80 5.85
N ALA A 285 -4.10 3.45 6.81
CA ALA A 285 -3.95 2.93 8.17
C ALA A 285 -5.29 2.90 8.92
N ALA A 286 -6.12 3.95 8.80
CA ALA A 286 -7.44 4.01 9.38
C ALA A 286 -8.36 2.90 8.83
N THR A 287 -8.37 2.72 7.50
CA THR A 287 -9.14 1.65 6.84
C THR A 287 -8.75 0.28 7.37
N GLU A 288 -7.46 -0.04 7.42
CA GLU A 288 -7.02 -1.35 7.91
C GLU A 288 -7.18 -1.51 9.42
N SER A 289 -7.02 -0.47 10.21
CA SER A 289 -7.31 -0.51 11.64
C SER A 289 -8.77 -0.92 11.91
N ILE A 290 -9.72 -0.33 11.17
CA ILE A 290 -11.14 -0.66 11.27
C ILE A 290 -11.39 -2.10 10.81
N LYS A 291 -10.91 -2.49 9.62
CA LYS A 291 -11.08 -3.85 9.07
C LYS A 291 -10.46 -4.93 9.97
N ASN A 292 -9.27 -4.68 10.51
CA ASN A 292 -8.62 -5.62 11.42
C ASN A 292 -9.44 -5.78 12.71
N ARG A 293 -9.99 -4.70 13.25
CA ARG A 293 -10.82 -4.72 14.44
C ARG A 293 -12.11 -5.52 14.21
N GLU A 294 -12.82 -5.26 13.11
CA GLU A 294 -14.02 -6.00 12.73
C GLU A 294 -13.73 -7.49 12.52
N TYR A 295 -12.62 -7.82 11.89
CA TYR A 295 -12.19 -9.20 11.70
C TYR A 295 -11.91 -9.92 13.02
N GLN A 296 -11.21 -9.27 13.95
CA GLN A 296 -10.91 -9.83 15.27
C GLN A 296 -12.18 -10.02 16.11
N ASP A 297 -13.11 -9.05 16.07
CA ASP A 297 -14.39 -9.13 16.77
C ASP A 297 -15.26 -10.24 16.20
N TYR A 298 -15.32 -10.40 14.88
CA TYR A 298 -16.02 -11.52 14.24
C TYR A 298 -15.44 -12.88 14.70
N GLY A 299 -14.13 -13.02 14.75
CA GLY A 299 -13.46 -14.20 15.25
C GLY A 299 -13.82 -14.53 16.70
N ARG A 300 -13.84 -13.52 17.56
CA ARG A 300 -14.26 -13.66 18.97
C ARG A 300 -15.72 -14.11 19.11
N LEU A 301 -16.63 -13.51 18.34
CA LEU A 301 -18.08 -13.85 18.34
C LEU A 301 -18.35 -15.26 17.85
N LYS A 302 -17.54 -15.80 16.95
CA LYS A 302 -17.68 -17.15 16.38
C LYS A 302 -16.94 -18.24 17.16
N GLY A 303 -16.48 -17.94 18.39
CA GLY A 303 -15.85 -18.92 19.27
C GLY A 303 -14.38 -19.23 18.97
N GLY A 304 -13.68 -18.30 18.35
CA GLY A 304 -12.21 -18.33 18.29
C GLY A 304 -11.60 -19.35 17.32
N VAL A 305 -12.40 -20.02 16.51
CA VAL A 305 -11.86 -20.87 15.42
C VAL A 305 -11.63 -20.00 14.20
N LEU A 306 -10.64 -19.12 14.29
CA LEU A 306 -10.00 -18.56 13.11
C LEU A 306 -9.05 -19.64 12.59
N TRP A 307 -9.26 -20.07 11.36
CA TRP A 307 -8.49 -21.10 10.70
C TRP A 307 -7.00 -20.82 10.83
N SER A 308 -6.33 -21.67 11.55
CA SER A 308 -4.86 -21.64 11.74
C SER A 308 -4.14 -22.06 10.46
#